data_d60c3c721588d809615fd01bfb70497b
#
_entry.id   d60c3c721588d809615fd01bfb70497b
#
_cell.length_a   1.000
_cell.length_b   1.000
_cell.length_c   1.000
_cell.angle_alpha   90.00
_cell.angle_beta   90.00
_cell.angle_gamma   90.00
#
_symmetry.space_group_name_H-M   'P 1'
#
loop_
_entity.id
_entity.type
_entity.pdbx_description
1 polymer ?
#
loop_
_entity_poly.entity_id
_entity_poly.type
_entity_poly.pdbx_seq_one_letter_code
_entity_poly.pdbx_strand_id
1 'polypeptide(L)'
;KKGYRQFKMSKFEEYDLYGSNKDFLVSGNCITFTDTDGRLLALKPDVTFSIIKNFDDTFGGVQKVYYNENVYRESKKAGGFSEIMQTGIECMGDIGANDVCEVITLGARSLYAISENYVLDISHMGLLSGLFNAMELTEAQKNQLLEAIAEKNTGAIESLLESFKVGGALAKMLVELVDACGKP
;
A
#
# COMPACT_ATOMS: atom_id res chain seq x y z
N LYS A 1 -2.35 24.57 -7.96
CA LYS A 1 -2.65 23.40 -8.82
C LYS A 1 -1.32 22.72 -9.11
N LYS A 2 -1.11 21.54 -8.57
CA LYS A 2 0.17 20.79 -8.63
C LYS A 2 0.25 19.81 -9.83
N GLY A 3 -0.63 19.97 -10.84
CA GLY A 3 -0.64 19.11 -12.04
C GLY A 3 -1.37 17.77 -11.87
N TYR A 4 -1.98 17.49 -10.72
CA TYR A 4 -2.77 16.29 -10.52
C TYR A 4 -4.06 16.33 -11.33
N ARG A 5 -4.37 15.25 -12.03
CA ARG A 5 -5.63 15.03 -12.78
C ARG A 5 -6.53 14.10 -11.97
N GLN A 6 -7.84 14.35 -12.06
CA GLN A 6 -8.79 13.43 -11.44
C GLN A 6 -8.82 12.10 -12.19
N PHE A 7 -8.62 11.01 -11.46
CA PHE A 7 -8.84 9.66 -11.94
C PHE A 7 -10.24 9.21 -11.52
N LYS A 8 -11.01 8.71 -12.48
CA LYS A 8 -12.32 8.11 -12.25
C LYS A 8 -12.31 6.71 -12.84
N MET A 9 -12.92 5.78 -12.13
CA MET A 9 -12.96 4.38 -12.55
C MET A 9 -14.35 3.78 -12.37
N SER A 10 -14.58 2.62 -13.00
CA SER A 10 -15.75 1.81 -12.77
C SER A 10 -15.80 1.32 -11.31
N LYS A 11 -16.99 1.00 -10.81
CA LYS A 11 -17.16 0.35 -9.50
C LYS A 11 -16.69 -1.10 -9.52
N PHE A 12 -16.60 -1.71 -10.68
CA PHE A 12 -16.20 -3.10 -10.87
C PHE A 12 -15.28 -3.23 -12.08
N GLU A 13 -14.45 -4.26 -12.05
CA GLU A 13 -13.51 -4.63 -13.11
C GLU A 13 -13.44 -6.16 -13.24
N GLU A 14 -12.76 -6.65 -14.27
CA GLU A 14 -12.55 -8.08 -14.45
C GLU A 14 -11.78 -8.66 -13.25
N TYR A 15 -12.27 -9.76 -12.70
CA TYR A 15 -11.70 -10.40 -11.50
C TYR A 15 -10.24 -10.81 -11.69
N ASP A 16 -9.84 -11.17 -12.91
CA ASP A 16 -8.47 -11.62 -13.21
C ASP A 16 -7.41 -10.56 -12.84
N LEU A 17 -7.77 -9.27 -12.90
CA LEU A 17 -6.90 -8.20 -12.43
C LEU A 17 -6.50 -8.38 -10.97
N TYR A 18 -7.45 -8.77 -10.12
CA TYR A 18 -7.24 -8.96 -8.69
C TYR A 18 -6.79 -10.38 -8.37
N GLY A 19 -7.31 -11.38 -9.09
CA GLY A 19 -6.98 -12.79 -8.90
C GLY A 19 -5.50 -13.10 -9.10
N SER A 20 -4.87 -12.47 -10.09
CA SER A 20 -3.44 -12.61 -10.39
C SER A 20 -2.52 -11.85 -9.44
N ASN A 21 -3.07 -10.94 -8.63
CA ASN A 21 -2.32 -10.03 -7.77
C ASN A 21 -2.82 -10.04 -6.32
N LYS A 22 -3.26 -11.19 -5.82
CA LYS A 22 -3.86 -11.33 -4.47
C LYS A 22 -2.96 -10.85 -3.35
N ASP A 23 -1.65 -11.04 -3.48
CA ASP A 23 -0.67 -10.65 -2.47
C ASP A 23 -0.59 -9.14 -2.24
N PHE A 24 -1.09 -8.37 -3.18
CA PHE A 24 -1.15 -6.90 -3.07
C PHE A 24 -2.50 -6.38 -2.54
N LEU A 25 -3.50 -7.25 -2.36
CA LEU A 25 -4.80 -6.84 -1.86
C LEU A 25 -4.80 -6.75 -0.34
N VAL A 26 -5.22 -5.62 0.19
CA VAL A 26 -5.28 -5.36 1.65
C VAL A 26 -6.15 -6.40 2.40
N SER A 27 -7.19 -6.94 1.77
CA SER A 27 -8.10 -7.93 2.37
C SER A 27 -7.99 -9.33 1.81
N GLY A 28 -7.27 -9.53 0.70
CA GLY A 28 -7.17 -10.84 0.03
C GLY A 28 -8.46 -11.32 -0.65
N ASN A 29 -9.63 -10.83 -0.25
CA ASN A 29 -10.94 -11.23 -0.73
C ASN A 29 -11.64 -10.10 -1.49
N CYS A 30 -12.38 -10.45 -2.56
CA CYS A 30 -13.18 -9.56 -3.36
C CYS A 30 -14.64 -10.02 -3.42
N ILE A 31 -15.57 -9.09 -3.53
CA ILE A 31 -16.94 -9.41 -3.91
C ILE A 31 -16.95 -9.64 -5.42
N THR A 32 -17.36 -10.82 -5.85
CA THR A 32 -17.43 -11.19 -7.26
C THR A 32 -18.85 -11.44 -7.71
N PHE A 33 -19.12 -11.20 -9.00
CA PHE A 33 -20.37 -11.51 -9.66
C PHE A 33 -20.14 -11.77 -11.15
N THR A 34 -21.10 -12.39 -11.81
CA THR A 34 -21.04 -12.65 -13.25
C THR A 34 -21.86 -11.60 -13.98
N ASP A 35 -21.29 -11.00 -15.02
CA ASP A 35 -22.02 -10.05 -15.88
C ASP A 35 -22.95 -10.77 -16.87
N THR A 36 -23.66 -9.99 -17.70
CA THR A 36 -24.60 -10.52 -18.69
C THR A 36 -23.94 -11.34 -19.80
N ASP A 37 -22.63 -11.15 -20.01
CA ASP A 37 -21.84 -11.85 -21.03
C ASP A 37 -21.10 -13.07 -20.45
N GLY A 38 -21.33 -13.39 -19.17
CA GLY A 38 -20.73 -14.51 -18.47
C GLY A 38 -19.33 -14.25 -17.93
N ARG A 39 -18.81 -13.02 -17.97
CA ARG A 39 -17.51 -12.66 -17.41
C ARG A 39 -17.57 -12.52 -15.90
N LEU A 40 -16.54 -13.00 -15.20
CA LEU A 40 -16.41 -12.82 -13.77
C LEU A 40 -15.86 -11.42 -13.48
N LEU A 41 -16.65 -10.62 -12.79
CA LEU A 41 -16.30 -9.27 -12.36
C LEU A 41 -16.12 -9.23 -10.85
N ALA A 42 -15.36 -8.24 -10.36
CA ALA A 42 -15.21 -7.96 -8.95
C ALA A 42 -15.50 -6.48 -8.64
N LEU A 43 -16.15 -6.22 -7.51
CA LEU A 43 -16.18 -4.88 -6.94
C LEU A 43 -14.76 -4.51 -6.49
N LYS A 44 -14.31 -3.32 -6.86
CA LYS A 44 -12.94 -2.87 -6.63
C LYS A 44 -12.57 -2.85 -5.13
N PRO A 45 -11.57 -3.63 -4.70
CA PRO A 45 -11.06 -3.60 -3.34
C PRO A 45 -10.00 -2.51 -3.13
N ASP A 46 -9.43 -2.00 -4.23
CA ASP A 46 -8.35 -1.02 -4.23
C ASP A 46 -8.41 -0.14 -5.49
N VAL A 47 -7.94 1.11 -5.37
CA VAL A 47 -7.92 2.07 -6.48
C VAL A 47 -6.58 2.04 -7.21
N THR A 48 -5.48 1.81 -6.49
CA THR A 48 -4.11 1.85 -7.03
C THR A 48 -3.92 0.87 -8.18
N PHE A 49 -4.46 -0.36 -8.07
CA PHE A 49 -4.40 -1.34 -9.14
C PHE A 49 -5.02 -0.86 -10.45
N SER A 50 -6.19 -0.25 -10.34
CA SER A 50 -6.87 0.29 -11.52
C SER A 50 -6.11 1.45 -12.13
N ILE A 51 -5.44 2.25 -11.31
CA ILE A 51 -4.58 3.33 -11.79
C ILE A 51 -3.37 2.74 -12.52
N ILE A 52 -2.69 1.76 -11.93
CA ILE A 52 -1.52 1.09 -12.54
C ILE A 52 -1.88 0.45 -13.88
N LYS A 53 -3.03 -0.24 -13.98
CA LYS A 53 -3.51 -0.85 -15.23
C LYS A 53 -3.67 0.18 -16.36
N ASN A 54 -4.09 1.39 -16.01
CA ASN A 54 -4.30 2.49 -16.95
C ASN A 54 -3.10 3.43 -17.07
N PHE A 55 -2.00 3.10 -16.41
CA PHE A 55 -0.76 3.84 -16.52
C PHE A 55 -0.13 3.57 -17.88
N ASP A 56 0.20 4.64 -18.60
CA ASP A 56 0.84 4.56 -19.90
C ASP A 56 2.31 5.00 -19.78
N ASP A 57 3.19 4.01 -19.77
CA ASP A 57 4.63 4.23 -19.65
C ASP A 57 5.27 4.78 -20.93
N THR A 58 4.52 4.81 -22.04
CA THR A 58 5.05 5.25 -23.35
C THR A 58 5.31 6.76 -23.43
N PHE A 59 4.67 7.55 -22.57
CA PHE A 59 4.84 9.01 -22.57
C PHE A 59 6.08 9.51 -21.84
N GLY A 60 6.74 8.66 -21.06
CA GLY A 60 7.85 9.07 -20.20
C GLY A 60 7.44 10.13 -19.16
N GLY A 61 8.31 10.39 -18.18
CA GLY A 61 8.08 11.42 -17.17
C GLY A 61 7.15 10.99 -16.04
N VAL A 62 6.63 11.97 -15.30
CA VAL A 62 5.86 11.75 -14.08
C VAL A 62 4.37 11.98 -14.32
N GLN A 63 3.55 10.99 -14.00
CA GLN A 63 2.08 11.09 -14.02
C GLN A 63 1.57 11.29 -12.60
N LYS A 64 0.68 12.28 -12.42
CA LYS A 64 0.09 12.66 -11.13
C LYS A 64 -1.42 12.61 -11.21
N VAL A 65 -2.03 11.76 -10.38
CA VAL A 65 -3.49 11.63 -10.31
C VAL A 65 -3.99 11.73 -8.88
N TYR A 66 -5.23 12.15 -8.72
CA TYR A 66 -5.95 12.08 -7.45
C TYR A 66 -7.30 11.41 -7.67
N TYR A 67 -7.81 10.77 -6.64
CA TYR A 67 -9.10 10.10 -6.68
C TYR A 67 -9.89 10.30 -5.38
N ASN A 68 -11.18 10.15 -5.49
CA ASN A 68 -12.13 10.07 -4.40
C ASN A 68 -13.17 9.02 -4.79
N GLU A 69 -12.95 7.78 -4.35
CA GLU A 69 -13.64 6.61 -4.86
C GLU A 69 -14.04 5.66 -3.73
N ASN A 70 -15.14 4.94 -3.90
CA ASN A 70 -15.52 3.89 -2.98
C ASN A 70 -14.80 2.58 -3.33
N VAL A 71 -14.28 1.92 -2.32
CA VAL A 71 -13.71 0.57 -2.37
C VAL A 71 -14.50 -0.38 -1.48
N TYR A 72 -14.44 -1.67 -1.79
CA TYR A 72 -15.21 -2.70 -1.10
C TYR A 72 -14.27 -3.71 -0.48
N ARG A 73 -14.14 -3.68 0.84
CA ARG A 73 -13.19 -4.52 1.59
C ARG A 73 -13.87 -5.33 2.65
N GLU A 74 -13.34 -6.52 2.88
CA GLU A 74 -13.76 -7.34 4.01
C GLU A 74 -13.35 -6.67 5.31
N SER A 75 -14.32 -6.53 6.22
CA SER A 75 -14.10 -5.95 7.55
C SER A 75 -14.11 -7.05 8.59
N LYS A 76 -12.95 -7.33 9.19
CA LYS A 76 -12.84 -8.28 10.30
C LYS A 76 -13.73 -7.90 11.50
N LYS A 77 -13.99 -6.59 11.69
CA LYS A 77 -14.83 -6.08 12.81
C LYS A 77 -16.33 -6.18 12.53
N ALA A 78 -16.75 -5.96 11.28
CA ALA A 78 -18.16 -5.96 10.90
C ALA A 78 -18.67 -7.34 10.46
N GLY A 79 -17.79 -8.32 10.28
CA GLY A 79 -18.17 -9.68 9.87
C GLY A 79 -18.69 -9.74 8.43
N GLY A 80 -18.10 -9.01 7.49
CA GLY A 80 -18.51 -8.99 6.10
C GLY A 80 -17.84 -7.88 5.30
N PHE A 81 -18.35 -7.59 4.11
CA PHE A 81 -17.82 -6.53 3.27
C PHE A 81 -18.41 -5.17 3.65
N SER A 82 -17.58 -4.14 3.56
CA SER A 82 -17.96 -2.74 3.78
C SER A 82 -17.56 -1.89 2.59
N GLU A 83 -18.40 -0.92 2.25
CA GLU A 83 -18.08 0.15 1.32
C GLU A 83 -17.35 1.26 2.07
N ILE A 84 -16.16 1.61 1.60
CA ILE A 84 -15.28 2.58 2.24
C ILE A 84 -14.94 3.66 1.22
N MET A 85 -15.21 4.93 1.54
CA MET A 85 -14.75 6.04 0.74
C MET A 85 -13.23 6.22 0.96
N GLN A 86 -12.47 6.13 -0.12
CA GLN A 86 -11.02 6.31 -0.12
C GLN A 86 -10.66 7.51 -0.99
N THR A 87 -9.92 8.45 -0.40
CA THR A 87 -9.34 9.58 -1.13
C THR A 87 -7.83 9.42 -1.15
N GLY A 88 -7.23 9.60 -2.31
CA GLY A 88 -5.79 9.42 -2.46
C GLY A 88 -5.19 10.20 -3.62
N ILE A 89 -3.87 10.20 -3.65
CA ILE A 89 -3.05 10.71 -4.73
C ILE A 89 -2.04 9.64 -5.12
N GLU A 90 -1.79 9.52 -6.41
CA GLU A 90 -0.73 8.64 -6.94
C GLU A 90 0.21 9.45 -7.82
N CYS A 91 1.50 9.16 -7.67
CA CYS A 91 2.57 9.75 -8.46
C CYS A 91 3.41 8.62 -9.01
N MET A 92 3.46 8.48 -10.33
CA MET A 92 4.04 7.31 -11.02
C MET A 92 4.95 7.75 -12.15
N GLY A 93 5.89 6.88 -12.52
CA GLY A 93 6.87 7.11 -13.57
C GLY A 93 8.27 7.37 -13.02
N ASP A 94 9.03 8.23 -13.66
CA ASP A 94 10.40 8.58 -13.25
C ASP A 94 10.37 9.59 -12.08
N ILE A 95 10.04 9.08 -10.89
CA ILE A 95 9.90 9.87 -9.65
C ILE A 95 11.24 10.18 -9.00
N GLY A 96 11.47 11.48 -8.74
CA GLY A 96 12.62 11.96 -7.97
C GLY A 96 12.25 12.31 -6.51
N ALA A 97 13.26 12.72 -5.75
CA ALA A 97 13.09 13.13 -4.35
C ALA A 97 12.07 14.27 -4.17
N ASN A 98 11.98 15.19 -5.13
CA ASN A 98 11.02 16.29 -5.09
C ASN A 98 9.56 15.80 -5.18
N ASP A 99 9.30 14.77 -5.98
CA ASP A 99 7.97 14.19 -6.12
C ASP A 99 7.56 13.45 -4.85
N VAL A 100 8.48 12.72 -4.25
CA VAL A 100 8.27 12.07 -2.93
C VAL A 100 7.94 13.11 -1.86
N CYS A 101 8.74 14.18 -1.75
CA CYS A 101 8.48 15.28 -0.82
C CYS A 101 7.13 15.96 -1.08
N GLU A 102 6.75 16.12 -2.34
CA GLU A 102 5.45 16.69 -2.71
C GLU A 102 4.30 15.81 -2.24
N VAL A 103 4.37 14.48 -2.48
CA VAL A 103 3.33 13.53 -2.06
C VAL A 103 3.17 13.53 -0.54
N ILE A 104 4.27 13.44 0.21
CA ILE A 104 4.25 13.46 1.68
C ILE A 104 3.65 14.78 2.18
N THR A 105 4.07 15.92 1.60
CA THR A 105 3.56 17.23 1.98
C THR A 105 2.06 17.36 1.70
N LEU A 106 1.58 16.85 0.58
CA LEU A 106 0.15 16.88 0.24
C LEU A 106 -0.65 15.97 1.17
N GLY A 107 -0.14 14.78 1.50
CA GLY A 107 -0.75 13.89 2.49
C GLY A 107 -0.90 14.56 3.84
N ALA A 108 0.19 15.10 4.38
CA ALA A 108 0.19 15.81 5.66
C ALA A 108 -0.79 16.98 5.69
N ARG A 109 -0.78 17.84 4.64
CA ARG A 109 -1.70 18.96 4.52
C ARG A 109 -3.17 18.55 4.41
N SER A 110 -3.44 17.44 3.73
CA SER A 110 -4.80 16.92 3.59
C SER A 110 -5.33 16.41 4.92
N LEU A 111 -4.51 15.72 5.70
CA LEU A 111 -4.85 15.25 7.04
C LEU A 111 -5.04 16.44 8.00
N TYR A 112 -4.13 17.40 7.98
CA TYR A 112 -4.24 18.61 8.80
C TYR A 112 -5.51 19.42 8.53
N ALA A 113 -5.96 19.46 7.27
CA ALA A 113 -7.21 20.15 6.91
C ALA A 113 -8.46 19.48 7.51
N ILE A 114 -8.37 18.20 7.90
CA ILE A 114 -9.46 17.47 8.56
C ILE A 114 -9.34 17.58 10.08
N SER A 115 -8.13 17.42 10.63
CA SER A 115 -7.86 17.46 12.06
C SER A 115 -6.39 17.82 12.30
N GLU A 116 -6.11 18.63 13.32
CA GLU A 116 -4.74 18.87 13.80
C GLU A 116 -4.14 17.63 14.47
N ASN A 117 -4.98 16.76 15.00
CA ASN A 117 -4.60 15.48 15.60
C ASN A 117 -4.68 14.38 14.52
N TYR A 118 -3.64 14.23 13.72
CA TYR A 118 -3.53 13.18 12.71
C TYR A 118 -2.25 12.36 12.87
N VAL A 119 -2.26 11.18 12.32
CA VAL A 119 -1.08 10.33 12.15
C VAL A 119 -0.84 10.13 10.66
N LEU A 120 0.38 10.37 10.21
CA LEU A 120 0.84 10.07 8.87
C LEU A 120 1.77 8.84 8.95
N ASP A 121 1.27 7.69 8.52
CA ASP A 121 2.09 6.49 8.37
C ASP A 121 2.85 6.56 7.04
N ILE A 122 4.18 6.36 7.11
CA ILE A 122 5.05 6.35 5.93
C ILE A 122 5.67 4.97 5.80
N SER A 123 5.56 4.37 4.62
CA SER A 123 6.20 3.10 4.27
C SER A 123 7.12 3.28 3.06
N HIS A 124 8.32 2.70 3.13
CA HIS A 124 9.31 2.75 2.06
C HIS A 124 9.86 1.36 1.79
N MET A 125 9.28 0.68 0.80
CA MET A 125 9.66 -0.70 0.46
C MET A 125 11.14 -0.87 0.08
N GLY A 126 11.74 0.14 -0.56
CA GLY A 126 13.18 0.12 -0.88
C GLY A 126 14.08 0.04 0.36
N LEU A 127 13.67 0.69 1.47
CA LEU A 127 14.41 0.59 2.73
C LEU A 127 14.32 -0.81 3.32
N LEU A 128 13.11 -1.39 3.38
CA LEU A 128 12.91 -2.76 3.86
C LEU A 128 13.64 -3.78 2.99
N SER A 129 13.54 -3.67 1.67
CA SER A 129 14.24 -4.55 0.74
C SER A 129 15.76 -4.44 0.90
N GLY A 130 16.29 -3.24 1.12
CA GLY A 130 17.70 -3.03 1.40
C GLY A 130 18.15 -3.72 2.69
N LEU A 131 17.37 -3.60 3.77
CA LEU A 131 17.63 -4.28 5.04
C LEU A 131 17.57 -5.80 4.90
N PHE A 132 16.52 -6.32 4.24
CA PHE A 132 16.35 -7.77 4.03
C PHE A 132 17.48 -8.37 3.18
N ASN A 133 17.92 -7.66 2.16
CA ASN A 133 19.06 -8.09 1.35
C ASN A 133 20.38 -8.07 2.16
N ALA A 134 20.59 -7.05 2.99
CA ALA A 134 21.74 -6.98 3.86
C ALA A 134 21.75 -8.08 4.96
N MET A 135 20.57 -8.59 5.32
CA MET A 135 20.39 -9.72 6.25
C MET A 135 20.47 -11.08 5.54
N GLU A 136 20.58 -11.11 4.21
CA GLU A 136 20.62 -12.35 3.38
C GLU A 136 19.42 -13.28 3.61
N LEU A 137 18.23 -12.72 3.81
CA LEU A 137 17.01 -13.47 4.09
C LEU A 137 16.46 -14.18 2.85
N THR A 138 15.94 -15.37 3.06
CA THR A 138 15.13 -16.09 2.05
C THR A 138 13.76 -15.43 1.85
N GLU A 139 13.09 -15.67 0.72
CA GLU A 139 11.75 -15.10 0.46
C GLU A 139 10.73 -15.52 1.53
N ALA A 140 10.78 -16.77 2.02
CA ALA A 140 9.91 -17.22 3.10
C ALA A 140 10.12 -16.42 4.41
N GLN A 141 11.37 -16.14 4.76
CA GLN A 141 11.72 -15.34 5.94
C GLN A 141 11.29 -13.88 5.77
N LYS A 142 11.47 -13.31 4.58
CA LYS A 142 10.99 -11.94 4.26
C LYS A 142 9.48 -11.84 4.46
N ASN A 143 8.71 -12.80 3.95
CA ASN A 143 7.26 -12.80 4.08
C ASN A 143 6.82 -12.87 5.55
N GLN A 144 7.43 -13.72 6.37
CA GLN A 144 7.13 -13.79 7.80
C GLN A 144 7.43 -12.47 8.53
N LEU A 145 8.53 -11.81 8.19
CA LEU A 145 8.85 -10.50 8.76
C LEU A 145 7.86 -9.42 8.27
N LEU A 146 7.47 -9.44 7.00
CA LEU A 146 6.49 -8.48 6.47
C LEU A 146 5.13 -8.59 7.16
N GLU A 147 4.68 -9.81 7.49
CA GLU A 147 3.45 -10.01 8.27
C GLU A 147 3.57 -9.41 9.68
N ALA A 148 4.67 -9.69 10.38
CA ALA A 148 4.92 -9.13 11.72
C ALA A 148 5.07 -7.60 11.70
N ILE A 149 5.70 -7.04 10.66
CA ILE A 149 5.83 -5.58 10.45
C ILE A 149 4.46 -4.94 10.21
N ALA A 150 3.62 -5.56 9.38
CA ALA A 150 2.27 -5.07 9.09
C ALA A 150 1.40 -5.01 10.36
N GLU A 151 1.63 -5.94 11.31
CA GLU A 151 0.96 -5.96 12.61
C GLU A 151 1.64 -5.04 13.65
N LYS A 152 2.76 -4.39 13.32
CA LYS A 152 3.61 -3.61 14.23
C LYS A 152 3.99 -4.41 15.49
N ASN A 153 4.20 -5.71 15.33
CA ASN A 153 4.52 -6.63 16.42
C ASN A 153 6.03 -6.80 16.57
N THR A 154 6.66 -5.88 17.30
CA THR A 154 8.11 -5.87 17.53
C THR A 154 8.62 -7.14 18.23
N GLY A 155 7.85 -7.70 19.16
CA GLY A 155 8.22 -8.96 19.83
C GLY A 155 8.25 -10.16 18.88
N ALA A 156 7.30 -10.23 17.94
CA ALA A 156 7.33 -11.26 16.90
C ALA A 156 8.52 -11.07 15.95
N ILE A 157 8.83 -9.81 15.58
CA ILE A 157 10.00 -9.49 14.74
C ILE A 157 11.29 -9.95 15.41
N GLU A 158 11.50 -9.63 16.68
CA GLU A 158 12.68 -10.05 17.45
C GLU A 158 12.81 -11.58 17.48
N SER A 159 11.72 -12.28 17.81
CA SER A 159 11.70 -13.76 17.84
C SER A 159 12.02 -14.38 16.48
N LEU A 160 11.50 -13.83 15.38
CA LEU A 160 11.80 -14.28 14.03
C LEU A 160 13.28 -14.05 13.69
N LEU A 161 13.82 -12.86 13.96
CA LEU A 161 15.22 -12.54 13.70
C LEU A 161 16.17 -13.47 14.46
N GLU A 162 15.86 -13.77 15.74
CA GLU A 162 16.61 -14.76 16.52
C GLU A 162 16.56 -16.16 15.88
N SER A 163 15.38 -16.60 15.45
CA SER A 163 15.21 -17.90 14.80
C SER A 163 15.98 -18.00 13.48
N PHE A 164 16.09 -16.90 12.74
CA PHE A 164 16.87 -16.78 11.50
C PHE A 164 18.37 -16.59 11.75
N LYS A 165 18.77 -16.47 13.01
CA LYS A 165 20.17 -16.16 13.43
C LYS A 165 20.67 -14.83 12.88
N VAL A 166 19.78 -13.89 12.67
CA VAL A 166 20.09 -12.51 12.30
C VAL A 166 20.17 -11.68 13.56
N GLY A 167 21.31 -11.10 13.81
CA GLY A 167 21.55 -10.27 14.99
C GLY A 167 22.33 -9.00 14.67
N GLY A 168 22.75 -8.31 15.72
CA GLY A 168 23.59 -7.12 15.60
C GLY A 168 22.86 -5.86 15.16
N ALA A 169 23.54 -4.98 14.43
CA ALA A 169 23.05 -3.66 14.08
C ALA A 169 21.83 -3.69 13.15
N LEU A 170 21.77 -4.64 12.21
CA LEU A 170 20.65 -4.74 11.24
C LEU A 170 19.37 -5.16 11.92
N ALA A 171 19.41 -6.14 12.83
CA ALA A 171 18.23 -6.56 13.59
C ALA A 171 17.68 -5.41 14.43
N LYS A 172 18.56 -4.71 15.15
CA LYS A 172 18.20 -3.54 15.95
C LYS A 172 17.58 -2.44 15.07
N MET A 173 18.19 -2.14 13.94
CA MET A 173 17.70 -1.13 13.00
C MET A 173 16.28 -1.46 12.48
N LEU A 174 15.97 -2.72 12.19
CA LEU A 174 14.64 -3.12 11.75
C LEU A 174 13.60 -2.90 12.86
N VAL A 175 13.89 -3.30 14.09
CA VAL A 175 12.99 -3.11 15.24
C VAL A 175 12.77 -1.62 15.50
N GLU A 176 13.84 -0.82 15.54
CA GLU A 176 13.75 0.63 15.72
C GLU A 176 12.96 1.32 14.60
N LEU A 177 13.09 0.84 13.34
CA LEU A 177 12.33 1.38 12.20
C LEU A 177 10.84 1.14 12.35
N VAL A 178 10.43 -0.05 12.80
CA VAL A 178 9.00 -0.40 12.97
C VAL A 178 8.37 0.37 14.12
N ASP A 179 9.14 0.64 15.17
CA ASP A 179 8.68 1.39 16.35
C ASP A 179 8.87 2.91 16.19
N ALA A 180 9.48 3.34 15.08
CA ALA A 180 9.77 4.75 14.86
C ALA A 180 8.49 5.58 14.78
N CYS A 181 8.34 6.51 15.69
CA CYS A 181 7.30 7.52 15.67
C CYS A 181 7.87 8.88 16.07
N GLY A 182 7.29 9.94 15.55
CA GLY A 182 7.76 11.31 15.82
C GLY A 182 6.66 12.33 15.62
N LYS A 183 6.95 13.57 15.98
CA LYS A 183 6.09 14.70 15.62
C LYS A 183 6.43 15.15 14.21
N PRO A 184 5.44 15.56 13.40
CA PRO A 184 5.69 16.09 12.07
C PRO A 184 6.47 17.42 12.10
#